data_0614a1375167bd3538745941c7db0143
#
_entry.id   0614a1375167bd3538745941c7db0143
#
_cell.length_a   1.000
_cell.length_b   1.000
_cell.length_c   1.000
_cell.angle_alpha   90.00
_cell.angle_beta   90.00
_cell.angle_gamma   90.00
#
_symmetry.space_group_name_H-M   'P 1'
#
loop_
_entity.id
_entity.type
_entity.pdbx_description
1 polymer ?
#
loop_
_entity_poly.entity_id
_entity_poly.type
_entity_poly.pdbx_seq_one_letter_code
_entity_poly.pdbx_strand_id
1 'polypeptide(L)'
;MKSKIIALSKNEEFKNLLKQKKISNKYVTIYFGKIINKNKKKLNISFVTKRKIGNAVKRNKIKRRLRNIVNDAVKNIALKFDYSYLVIAKPTMLNNDYTIIKETLFRDLERTY
;
A
#
# COMPACT_ATOMS: atom_id res chain seq x y z
N MET A 1 14.06 -13.54 4.74
CA MET A 1 13.13 -13.62 3.61
C MET A 1 13.15 -12.33 2.81
N LYS A 2 13.32 -12.43 1.51
CA LYS A 2 13.33 -11.23 0.67
C LYS A 2 11.91 -10.71 0.48
N SER A 3 11.72 -9.42 0.69
CA SER A 3 10.43 -8.77 0.44
C SER A 3 10.10 -8.83 -1.06
N LYS A 4 8.82 -9.03 -1.36
CA LYS A 4 8.30 -9.01 -2.74
C LYS A 4 7.85 -7.63 -3.17
N ILE A 5 8.09 -6.63 -2.33
CA ILE A 5 7.73 -5.25 -2.61
C ILE A 5 8.96 -4.36 -2.55
N ILE A 6 8.93 -3.26 -3.32
CA ILE A 6 9.94 -2.21 -3.29
C ILE A 6 9.26 -0.86 -3.12
N ALA A 7 9.93 0.07 -2.42
CA ALA A 7 9.40 1.40 -2.22
C ALA A 7 9.56 2.27 -3.47
N LEU A 8 8.67 3.25 -3.61
CA LEU A 8 8.82 4.30 -4.61
C LEU A 8 10.07 5.11 -4.29
N SER A 9 10.93 5.34 -5.28
CA SER A 9 12.25 5.90 -5.03
C SER A 9 12.38 7.39 -5.35
N LYS A 10 11.42 7.97 -6.10
CA LYS A 10 11.51 9.34 -6.57
C LYS A 10 10.27 10.14 -6.20
N ASN A 11 10.46 11.41 -5.83
CA ASN A 11 9.35 12.33 -5.56
C ASN A 11 8.39 12.46 -6.74
N GLU A 12 8.91 12.37 -7.96
CA GLU A 12 8.09 12.43 -9.17
C GLU A 12 7.11 11.26 -9.24
N GLU A 13 7.52 10.07 -8.81
CA GLU A 13 6.64 8.90 -8.77
C GLU A 13 5.47 9.13 -7.82
N PHE A 14 5.73 9.70 -6.63
CA PHE A 14 4.68 10.07 -5.69
C PHE A 14 3.70 11.07 -6.29
N LYS A 15 4.23 12.15 -6.88
CA LYS A 15 3.40 13.19 -7.49
C LYS A 15 2.55 12.66 -8.63
N ASN A 16 3.12 11.78 -9.46
CA ASN A 16 2.40 11.18 -10.57
C ASN A 16 1.26 10.29 -10.08
N LEU A 17 1.49 9.49 -9.04
CA LEU A 17 0.46 8.63 -8.48
C LEU A 17 -0.69 9.42 -7.87
N LEU A 18 -0.41 10.55 -7.24
CA LEU A 18 -1.45 11.42 -6.67
C LEU A 18 -2.41 11.98 -7.73
N LYS A 19 -2.01 11.98 -9.00
CA LYS A 19 -2.83 12.41 -10.13
C LYS A 19 -3.56 11.25 -10.82
N GLN A 20 -3.28 10.02 -10.42
CA GLN A 20 -3.88 8.83 -11.00
C GLN A 20 -5.15 8.42 -10.26
N LYS A 21 -5.60 7.21 -10.54
CA LYS A 21 -6.80 6.67 -9.90
C LYS A 21 -6.57 6.40 -8.42
N LYS A 22 -7.66 6.44 -7.65
CA LYS A 22 -7.60 6.10 -6.23
C LYS A 22 -8.82 5.29 -5.80
N ILE A 23 -8.59 4.44 -4.81
CA ILE A 23 -9.64 3.73 -4.07
C ILE A 23 -9.47 4.09 -2.60
N SER A 24 -10.55 4.50 -1.95
CA SER A 24 -10.51 4.82 -0.51
C SER A 24 -11.43 3.88 0.24
N ASN A 25 -10.97 3.37 1.37
CA ASN A 25 -11.79 2.57 2.28
C ASN A 25 -11.65 3.13 3.70
N LYS A 26 -12.20 2.40 4.68
CA LYS A 26 -12.19 2.83 6.07
C LYS A 26 -10.77 2.98 6.65
N TYR A 27 -9.80 2.24 6.12
CA TYR A 27 -8.46 2.12 6.72
C TYR A 27 -7.36 2.83 5.95
N VAL A 28 -7.47 2.89 4.62
CA VAL A 28 -6.44 3.46 3.76
C VAL A 28 -7.03 4.13 2.54
N THR A 29 -6.22 4.99 1.91
CA THR A 29 -6.46 5.44 0.53
C THR A 29 -5.33 4.87 -0.33
N ILE A 30 -5.69 4.19 -1.42
CA ILE A 30 -4.74 3.57 -2.33
C ILE A 30 -4.74 4.35 -3.63
N TYR A 31 -3.62 5.00 -3.95
CA TYR A 31 -3.40 5.59 -5.27
C TYR A 31 -2.66 4.58 -6.11
N PHE A 32 -3.07 4.42 -7.37
CA PHE A 32 -2.45 3.46 -8.25
C PHE A 32 -2.49 3.94 -9.69
N GLY A 33 -1.51 3.49 -10.47
CA GLY A 33 -1.44 3.82 -11.88
C GLY A 33 -0.35 3.04 -12.59
N LYS A 34 -0.44 3.01 -13.91
CA LYS A 34 0.56 2.35 -14.75
C LYS A 34 1.76 3.28 -14.88
N ILE A 35 2.76 3.05 -14.06
CA ILE A 35 4.04 3.74 -14.10
C ILE A 35 5.10 2.71 -14.43
N ILE A 36 6.09 3.07 -15.25
CA ILE A 36 7.14 2.15 -15.64
C ILE A 36 7.83 1.61 -14.39
N ASN A 37 7.59 0.33 -14.12
CA ASN A 37 8.22 -0.38 -13.02
C ASN A 37 9.46 -1.07 -13.56
N LYS A 38 10.63 -0.59 -13.15
CA LYS A 38 11.91 -1.13 -13.60
C LYS A 38 12.16 -2.55 -13.11
N ASN A 39 11.52 -2.95 -12.02
CA ASN A 39 11.65 -4.29 -11.47
C ASN A 39 10.31 -5.02 -11.51
N LYS A 40 10.06 -5.72 -12.62
CA LYS A 40 8.80 -6.45 -12.83
C LYS A 40 8.61 -7.65 -11.92
N LYS A 41 9.65 -8.04 -11.18
CA LYS A 41 9.59 -9.17 -10.24
C LYS A 41 9.07 -8.77 -8.87
N LYS A 42 8.99 -7.47 -8.59
CA LYS A 42 8.53 -6.93 -7.31
C LYS A 42 7.47 -5.87 -7.54
N LEU A 43 6.54 -5.80 -6.60
CA LEU A 43 5.49 -4.78 -6.61
C LEU A 43 6.08 -3.45 -6.15
N ASN A 44 5.90 -2.40 -6.96
CA ASN A 44 6.35 -1.07 -6.61
C ASN A 44 5.28 -0.37 -5.76
N ILE A 45 5.52 -0.25 -4.46
CA ILE A 45 4.53 0.25 -3.51
C ILE A 45 5.20 0.97 -2.35
N SER A 46 4.59 2.05 -1.89
CA SER A 46 5.04 2.76 -0.70
C SER A 46 3.88 3.00 0.26
N PHE A 47 4.20 3.06 1.55
CA PHE A 47 3.23 3.27 2.62
C PHE A 47 3.52 4.60 3.30
N VAL A 48 2.48 5.42 3.47
CA VAL A 48 2.58 6.72 4.13
C VAL A 48 1.75 6.71 5.40
N THR A 49 2.38 7.10 6.51
CA THR A 49 1.71 7.31 7.78
C THR A 49 1.96 8.74 8.24
N LYS A 50 0.91 9.53 8.34
CA LYS A 50 1.02 10.95 8.72
C LYS A 50 1.26 11.10 10.21
N ARG A 51 1.94 12.18 10.61
CA ARG A 51 2.26 12.46 12.02
C ARG A 51 1.03 12.52 12.92
N LYS A 52 -0.10 12.97 12.41
CA LYS A 52 -1.35 13.06 13.17
C LYS A 52 -1.90 11.71 13.64
N ILE A 53 -1.41 10.61 13.07
CA ILE A 53 -1.82 9.26 13.49
C ILE A 53 -1.26 8.93 14.88
N GLY A 54 -0.07 9.42 15.20
CA GLY A 54 0.56 9.17 16.48
C GLY A 54 2.08 9.25 16.40
N ASN A 55 2.74 8.75 17.45
CA ASN A 55 4.20 8.75 17.54
C ASN A 55 4.83 7.73 16.59
N ALA A 56 6.16 7.71 16.54
CA ALA A 56 6.91 6.83 15.64
C ALA A 56 6.60 5.35 15.85
N VAL A 57 6.41 4.93 17.11
CA VAL A 57 6.10 3.54 17.44
C VAL A 57 4.78 3.10 16.81
N LYS A 58 3.74 3.94 16.92
CA LYS A 58 2.42 3.67 16.35
C LYS A 58 2.48 3.66 14.82
N ARG A 59 3.18 4.63 14.22
CA ARG A 59 3.33 4.70 12.77
C ARG A 59 4.09 3.50 12.21
N ASN A 60 5.15 3.07 12.89
CA ASN A 60 5.91 1.89 12.48
C ASN A 60 5.08 0.61 12.56
N LYS A 61 4.22 0.49 13.57
CA LYS A 61 3.30 -0.64 13.71
C LYS A 61 2.35 -0.72 12.50
N ILE A 62 1.81 0.41 12.07
CA ILE A 62 0.93 0.48 10.91
C ILE A 62 1.68 0.08 9.64
N LYS A 63 2.87 0.63 9.41
CA LYS A 63 3.68 0.30 8.24
C LYS A 63 3.99 -1.19 8.18
N ARG A 64 4.33 -1.79 9.32
CA ARG A 64 4.62 -3.22 9.41
C ARG A 64 3.39 -4.06 9.06
N ARG A 65 2.22 -3.70 9.58
CA ARG A 65 0.97 -4.37 9.25
C ARG A 65 0.66 -4.29 7.76
N LEU A 66 0.76 -3.10 7.19
CA LEU A 66 0.52 -2.89 5.75
C LEU A 66 1.49 -3.70 4.90
N ARG A 67 2.76 -3.70 5.28
CA ARG A 67 3.79 -4.46 4.55
C ARG A 67 3.48 -5.96 4.59
N ASN A 68 3.08 -6.49 5.73
CA ASN A 68 2.70 -7.90 5.86
C ASN A 68 1.47 -8.23 5.02
N ILE A 69 0.45 -7.38 5.05
CA ILE A 69 -0.77 -7.56 4.27
C ILE A 69 -0.45 -7.58 2.78
N VAL A 70 0.36 -6.65 2.30
CA VAL A 70 0.69 -6.56 0.88
C VAL A 70 1.57 -7.72 0.43
N ASN A 71 2.53 -8.15 1.26
CA ASN A 71 3.33 -9.34 0.95
C ASN A 71 2.45 -10.59 0.81
N ASP A 72 1.44 -10.73 1.67
CA ASP A 72 0.48 -11.82 1.56
C ASP A 72 -0.39 -11.67 0.30
N ALA A 73 -0.79 -10.45 -0.03
CA ALA A 73 -1.57 -10.19 -1.24
C ALA A 73 -0.81 -10.58 -2.50
N VAL A 74 0.48 -10.27 -2.56
CA VAL A 74 1.34 -10.63 -3.71
C VAL A 74 1.37 -12.15 -3.90
N LYS A 75 1.30 -12.91 -2.82
CA LYS A 75 1.30 -14.38 -2.88
C LYS A 75 -0.06 -14.97 -3.25
N ASN A 76 -1.15 -14.33 -2.85
CA ASN A 76 -2.47 -14.94 -2.86
C ASN A 76 -3.44 -14.36 -3.88
N ILE A 77 -3.17 -13.18 -4.41
CA ILE A 77 -4.01 -12.55 -5.43
C ILE A 77 -3.16 -12.08 -6.59
N ALA A 78 -3.79 -11.95 -7.76
CA ALA A 78 -3.10 -11.50 -8.97
C ALA A 78 -3.00 -9.97 -8.95
N LEU A 79 -1.83 -9.46 -8.60
CA LEU A 79 -1.54 -8.02 -8.66
C LEU A 79 -0.73 -7.70 -9.91
N LYS A 80 -0.97 -6.52 -10.48
CA LYS A 80 -0.24 -6.07 -11.65
C LYS A 80 1.07 -5.42 -11.24
N PHE A 81 2.18 -6.01 -11.65
CA PHE A 81 3.51 -5.54 -11.33
C PHE A 81 3.97 -4.37 -12.21
N ASP A 82 3.26 -4.09 -13.29
CA ASP A 82 3.49 -2.89 -14.11
C ASP A 82 2.81 -1.64 -13.55
N TYR A 83 2.01 -1.80 -12.48
CA TYR A 83 1.42 -0.68 -11.76
C TYR A 83 2.28 -0.30 -10.55
N SER A 84 2.21 0.97 -10.18
CA SER A 84 2.77 1.45 -8.92
C SER A 84 1.63 1.85 -7.98
N TYR A 85 1.88 1.71 -6.68
CA TYR A 85 0.87 1.92 -5.65
C TYR A 85 1.40 2.83 -4.55
N LEU A 86 0.55 3.72 -4.06
CA LEU A 86 0.82 4.53 -2.89
C LEU A 86 -0.33 4.34 -1.90
N VAL A 87 -0.02 3.78 -0.74
CA VAL A 87 -1.01 3.49 0.30
C VAL A 87 -0.84 4.48 1.44
N ILE A 88 -1.87 5.30 1.67
CA ILE A 88 -1.89 6.29 2.74
C ILE A 88 -2.78 5.77 3.87
N ALA A 89 -2.19 5.51 5.03
CA ALA A 89 -2.89 4.97 6.18
C ALA A 89 -3.78 6.00 6.87
N LYS A 90 -4.94 5.56 7.35
CA LYS A 90 -5.84 6.36 8.17
C LYS A 90 -5.69 5.97 9.65
N PRO A 91 -6.05 6.86 10.60
CA PRO A 91 -5.95 6.55 12.04
C PRO A 91 -6.71 5.30 12.48
N THR A 92 -7.76 4.92 11.76
CA THR A 92 -8.54 3.71 12.01
C THR A 92 -7.72 2.43 11.97
N MET A 93 -6.55 2.46 11.33
CA MET A 93 -5.64 1.32 11.30
C MET A 93 -5.16 0.89 12.70
N LEU A 94 -5.12 1.81 13.65
CA LEU A 94 -4.58 1.54 14.98
C LEU A 94 -5.48 0.64 15.83
N ASN A 95 -6.79 0.79 15.72
CA ASN A 95 -7.75 0.24 16.66
C ASN A 95 -8.66 -0.83 16.07
N ASN A 96 -8.33 -1.35 14.91
CA ASN A 96 -9.17 -2.33 14.24
C ASN A 96 -8.48 -3.68 14.10
N ASP A 97 -9.28 -4.72 13.96
CA ASP A 97 -8.81 -6.09 13.84
C ASP A 97 -7.99 -6.27 12.56
N TYR A 98 -6.82 -6.88 12.69
CA TYR A 98 -5.92 -7.14 11.58
C TYR A 98 -6.59 -7.93 10.45
N THR A 99 -7.38 -8.93 10.79
CA THR A 99 -8.06 -9.77 9.77
C THR A 99 -9.05 -8.98 8.95
N ILE A 100 -9.81 -8.09 9.58
CA ILE A 100 -10.78 -7.23 8.90
C ILE A 100 -10.06 -6.24 7.97
N ILE A 101 -8.98 -5.64 8.46
CA ILE A 101 -8.16 -4.73 7.65
C ILE A 101 -7.59 -5.46 6.44
N LYS A 102 -7.06 -6.66 6.65
CA LYS A 102 -6.48 -7.48 5.59
C LYS A 102 -7.50 -7.83 4.50
N GLU A 103 -8.69 -8.28 4.90
CA GLU A 103 -9.76 -8.61 3.95
C GLU A 103 -10.18 -7.40 3.13
N THR A 104 -10.32 -6.24 3.76
CA THR A 104 -10.69 -5.00 3.09
C THR A 104 -9.63 -4.59 2.07
N LEU A 105 -8.36 -4.67 2.46
CA LEU A 105 -7.24 -4.32 1.57
C LEU A 105 -7.13 -5.29 0.40
N PHE A 106 -7.28 -6.58 0.65
CA PHE A 106 -7.25 -7.59 -0.43
C PHE A 106 -8.33 -7.30 -1.47
N ARG A 107 -9.55 -7.04 -1.02
CA ARG A 107 -10.67 -6.73 -1.91
C ARG A 107 -10.38 -5.49 -2.75
N ASP A 108 -9.88 -4.44 -2.12
CA ASP A 108 -9.62 -3.19 -2.84
C ASP A 108 -8.40 -3.28 -3.76
N LEU A 109 -7.37 -4.02 -3.38
CA LEU A 109 -6.22 -4.27 -4.25
C LEU A 109 -6.63 -5.05 -5.51
N GLU A 110 -7.54 -6.01 -5.38
CA GLU A 110 -8.08 -6.73 -6.54
C GLU A 110 -8.85 -5.81 -7.50
N ARG A 111 -9.41 -4.72 -6.99
CA ARG A 111 -10.18 -3.75 -7.79
C ARG A 111 -9.33 -2.70 -8.47
N THR A 112 -8.00 -2.76 -8.34
CA THR A 112 -7.10 -1.78 -8.97
C THR A 112 -6.75 -2.10 -10.41
N TYR A 113 -7.47 -2.99 -11.02
CA TYR A 113 -7.24 -3.36 -12.43
C TYR A 113 -7.99 -2.46 -13.39
#